data_5f5b2445eebc2eeb3ac5b20be115b949
#
_entry.id   5f5b2445eebc2eeb3ac5b20be115b949
#
_cell.length_a   1.000
_cell.length_b   1.000
_cell.length_c   1.000
_cell.angle_alpha   90.00
_cell.angle_beta   90.00
_cell.angle_gamma   90.00
#
_symmetry.space_group_name_H-M   'P 1'
#
loop_
_entity.id
_entity.type
_entity.pdbx_description
1 polymer ?
#
loop_
_entity_poly.entity_id
_entity_poly.type
_entity_poly.pdbx_seq_one_letter_code
_entity_poly.pdbx_strand_id
1 'polypeptide(L)'
;MQVSVCHEVKKAFTLGIVPGYLNNTLITLIPKCNNPKSLANYRPISLCNSVYKVISKVLVANIWPLLNNLISSIQIAFIPRRRGVDNVVIAQQLIYTMDKMKGKEGYMTMKIDLEKAYDRLEWSFVHKVLQAFWFPYNLIKLIISCISTSLKLTSKKRV
;
A
#
# COMPACT_ATOMS: atom_id res chain seq x y z
N MET A 1 -12.88 -32.25 -3.70
CA MET A 1 -13.03 -31.70 -2.33
C MET A 1 -13.05 -30.18 -2.44
N GLN A 2 -14.21 -29.58 -2.20
CA GLN A 2 -14.36 -28.12 -2.22
C GLN A 2 -13.78 -27.58 -0.90
N VAL A 3 -12.55 -27.07 -0.96
CA VAL A 3 -11.92 -26.48 0.23
C VAL A 3 -12.65 -25.19 0.55
N SER A 4 -13.23 -25.08 1.73
CA SER A 4 -13.95 -23.89 2.16
C SER A 4 -12.98 -22.69 2.22
N VAL A 5 -13.38 -21.54 1.68
CA VAL A 5 -12.63 -20.28 1.77
C VAL A 5 -12.25 -19.97 3.23
N CYS A 6 -13.18 -20.20 4.16
CA CYS A 6 -12.91 -20.01 5.58
C CYS A 6 -11.76 -20.89 6.11
N HIS A 7 -11.63 -22.11 5.60
CA HIS A 7 -10.54 -23.01 5.99
C HIS A 7 -9.18 -22.44 5.54
N GLU A 8 -9.07 -22.01 4.28
CA GLU A 8 -7.86 -21.43 3.75
C GLU A 8 -7.46 -20.13 4.46
N VAL A 9 -8.43 -19.27 4.77
CA VAL A 9 -8.18 -18.04 5.54
C VAL A 9 -7.66 -18.39 6.94
N LYS A 10 -8.32 -19.27 7.68
CA LYS A 10 -7.88 -19.71 9.02
C LYS A 10 -6.45 -20.30 8.95
N LYS A 11 -6.20 -21.17 7.98
CA LYS A 11 -4.88 -21.78 7.76
C LYS A 11 -3.77 -20.72 7.54
N ALA A 12 -4.03 -19.70 6.71
CA ALA A 12 -3.06 -18.63 6.47
C ALA A 12 -2.73 -17.86 7.76
N PHE A 13 -3.73 -17.53 8.59
CA PHE A 13 -3.52 -16.85 9.87
C PHE A 13 -2.81 -17.72 10.91
N THR A 14 -3.11 -19.01 10.98
CA THR A 14 -2.43 -19.95 11.90
C THR A 14 -0.98 -20.17 11.51
N LEU A 15 -0.69 -20.35 10.22
CA LEU A 15 0.67 -20.57 9.72
C LEU A 15 1.50 -19.27 9.62
N GLY A 16 0.86 -18.10 9.61
CA GLY A 16 1.50 -16.81 9.39
C GLY A 16 2.06 -16.66 7.97
N ILE A 17 1.54 -17.41 7.00
CA ILE A 17 1.98 -17.35 5.59
C ILE A 17 0.78 -17.58 4.65
N VAL A 18 0.81 -16.94 3.50
CA VAL A 18 -0.12 -17.23 2.40
C VAL A 18 0.47 -18.35 1.55
N PRO A 19 -0.25 -19.47 1.35
CA PRO A 19 0.21 -20.54 0.46
C PRO A 19 0.51 -20.04 -0.94
N GLY A 20 1.62 -20.51 -1.55
CA GLY A 20 2.09 -20.01 -2.86
C GLY A 20 1.06 -20.14 -3.99
N TYR A 21 0.20 -21.16 -3.95
CA TYR A 21 -0.86 -21.33 -4.95
C TYR A 21 -1.97 -20.27 -4.86
N LEU A 22 -2.16 -19.65 -3.68
CA LEU A 22 -3.09 -18.52 -3.48
C LEU A 22 -2.43 -17.17 -3.79
N ASN A 23 -1.10 -17.09 -3.67
CA ASN A 23 -0.32 -15.87 -3.81
C ASN A 23 0.16 -15.62 -5.25
N ASN A 24 -0.17 -16.50 -6.20
CA ASN A 24 0.12 -16.30 -7.62
C ASN A 24 -0.73 -15.15 -8.17
N THR A 25 -0.05 -14.11 -8.67
CA THR A 25 -0.68 -12.91 -9.23
C THR A 25 -0.36 -12.81 -10.70
N LEU A 26 -1.38 -12.63 -11.54
CA LEU A 26 -1.25 -12.36 -12.95
C LEU A 26 -1.16 -10.84 -13.16
N ILE A 27 -0.16 -10.37 -13.91
CA ILE A 27 -0.05 -8.96 -14.28
C ILE A 27 -0.49 -8.78 -15.72
N THR A 28 -1.40 -7.83 -15.93
CA THR A 28 -1.80 -7.33 -17.25
C THR A 28 -1.36 -5.88 -17.40
N LEU A 29 -0.85 -5.52 -18.58
CA LEU A 29 -0.41 -4.18 -18.89
C LEU A 29 -1.52 -3.43 -19.64
N ILE A 30 -2.00 -2.31 -19.10
CA ILE A 30 -3.00 -1.45 -19.74
C ILE A 30 -2.31 -0.18 -20.22
N PRO A 31 -2.47 0.21 -21.51
CA PRO A 31 -1.87 1.42 -22.03
C PRO A 31 -2.48 2.68 -21.35
N LYS A 32 -1.63 3.67 -21.05
CA LYS A 32 -2.03 4.99 -20.54
C LYS A 32 -2.42 5.95 -21.66
N CYS A 33 -1.98 5.69 -22.88
CA CYS A 33 -2.20 6.52 -24.06
C CYS A 33 -2.45 5.65 -25.30
N ASN A 34 -2.97 6.25 -26.38
CA ASN A 34 -3.36 5.52 -27.61
C ASN A 34 -2.20 4.86 -28.36
N ASN A 35 -0.95 5.36 -28.23
CA ASN A 35 0.24 4.80 -28.88
C ASN A 35 1.39 4.67 -27.88
N PRO A 36 1.39 3.64 -27.02
CA PRO A 36 2.42 3.44 -26.02
C PRO A 36 3.73 2.98 -26.67
N LYS A 37 4.79 3.79 -26.60
CA LYS A 37 6.12 3.50 -27.18
C LYS A 37 7.11 2.86 -26.20
N SER A 38 6.82 2.94 -24.89
CA SER A 38 7.69 2.41 -23.84
C SER A 38 6.87 1.75 -22.73
N LEU A 39 7.51 0.91 -21.90
CA LEU A 39 6.87 0.29 -20.73
C LEU A 39 6.34 1.31 -19.72
N ALA A 40 6.95 2.50 -19.63
CA ALA A 40 6.46 3.59 -18.80
C ALA A 40 5.06 4.09 -19.19
N ASN A 41 4.64 3.85 -20.44
CA ASN A 41 3.32 4.19 -20.95
C ASN A 41 2.23 3.17 -20.62
N TYR A 42 2.55 2.13 -19.85
CA TYR A 42 1.60 1.13 -19.39
C TYR A 42 1.40 1.21 -17.88
N ARG A 43 0.20 0.80 -17.44
CA ARG A 43 -0.13 0.57 -16.03
C ARG A 43 -0.17 -0.93 -15.79
N PRO A 44 0.66 -1.48 -14.92
CA PRO A 44 0.51 -2.87 -14.51
C PRO A 44 -0.73 -3.00 -13.62
N ILE A 45 -1.63 -3.90 -13.97
CA ILE A 45 -2.79 -4.27 -13.15
C ILE A 45 -2.62 -5.71 -12.71
N SER A 46 -2.69 -5.92 -11.40
CA SER A 46 -2.54 -7.22 -10.76
C SER A 46 -3.90 -7.90 -10.58
N LEU A 47 -4.03 -9.12 -11.10
CA LEU A 47 -5.18 -10.00 -10.94
C LEU A 47 -4.85 -11.04 -9.88
N CYS A 48 -5.25 -10.79 -8.65
CA CYS A 48 -5.03 -11.69 -7.52
C CYS A 48 -6.17 -12.70 -7.38
N ASN A 49 -5.85 -13.86 -6.78
CA ASN A 49 -6.83 -14.87 -6.40
C ASN A 49 -7.88 -14.30 -5.43
N SER A 50 -9.14 -14.74 -5.55
CA SER A 50 -10.24 -14.26 -4.69
C SER A 50 -10.02 -14.60 -3.22
N VAL A 51 -9.48 -15.78 -2.90
CA VAL A 51 -9.17 -16.18 -1.51
C VAL A 51 -8.06 -15.28 -0.93
N TYR A 52 -7.03 -14.96 -1.73
CA TYR A 52 -5.99 -14.00 -1.33
C TYR A 52 -6.58 -12.63 -0.99
N LYS A 53 -7.54 -12.14 -1.79
CA LYS A 53 -8.24 -10.88 -1.51
C LYS A 53 -9.03 -10.92 -0.19
N VAL A 54 -9.60 -12.06 0.17
CA VAL A 54 -10.27 -12.23 1.47
C VAL A 54 -9.25 -12.19 2.60
N ILE A 55 -8.13 -12.93 2.48
CA ILE A 55 -7.05 -12.92 3.48
C ILE A 55 -6.55 -11.50 3.72
N SER A 56 -6.23 -10.76 2.64
CA SER A 56 -5.74 -9.38 2.74
C SER A 56 -6.77 -8.43 3.35
N LYS A 57 -8.07 -8.57 3.02
CA LYS A 57 -9.14 -7.77 3.63
C LYS A 57 -9.31 -8.03 5.13
N VAL A 58 -9.26 -9.30 5.55
CA VAL A 58 -9.32 -9.66 6.98
C VAL A 58 -8.11 -9.10 7.71
N LEU A 59 -6.91 -9.18 7.10
CA LEU A 59 -5.69 -8.62 7.65
C LEU A 59 -5.81 -7.10 7.84
N VAL A 60 -6.26 -6.39 6.81
CA VAL A 60 -6.49 -4.94 6.85
C VAL A 60 -7.53 -4.59 7.92
N ALA A 61 -8.65 -5.31 8.01
CA ALA A 61 -9.70 -5.05 9.00
C ALA A 61 -9.19 -5.15 10.44
N ASN A 62 -8.23 -6.05 10.70
CA ASN A 62 -7.61 -6.21 12.02
C ASN A 62 -6.58 -5.12 12.33
N ILE A 63 -5.85 -4.62 11.33
CA ILE A 63 -4.82 -3.58 11.50
C ILE A 63 -5.46 -2.19 11.54
N TRP A 64 -6.51 -1.96 10.78
CA TRP A 64 -7.12 -0.65 10.57
C TRP A 64 -7.46 0.12 11.86
N PRO A 65 -8.06 -0.48 12.91
CA PRO A 65 -8.33 0.24 14.15
C PRO A 65 -7.07 0.75 14.86
N LEU A 66 -5.93 0.07 14.67
CA LEU A 66 -4.66 0.41 15.31
C LEU A 66 -3.95 1.59 14.64
N LEU A 67 -4.22 1.85 13.36
CA LEU A 67 -3.50 2.85 12.56
C LEU A 67 -3.61 4.26 13.14
N ASN A 68 -4.75 4.62 13.72
CA ASN A 68 -4.93 5.95 14.31
C ASN A 68 -3.97 6.24 15.48
N ASN A 69 -3.55 5.21 16.20
CA ASN A 69 -2.64 5.32 17.34
C ASN A 69 -1.17 5.19 16.93
N LEU A 70 -0.91 4.50 15.80
CA LEU A 70 0.44 4.23 15.33
C LEU A 70 0.98 5.31 14.39
N ILE A 71 0.08 5.97 13.65
CA ILE A 71 0.45 6.87 12.56
C ILE A 71 0.15 8.32 12.95
N SER A 72 1.14 9.20 12.74
CA SER A 72 1.02 10.63 13.00
C SER A 72 -0.27 11.23 12.42
N SER A 73 -0.87 12.20 13.11
CA SER A 73 -2.09 12.90 12.69
C SER A 73 -1.95 13.63 11.36
N ILE A 74 -0.73 13.97 10.94
CA ILE A 74 -0.43 14.66 9.68
C ILE A 74 -0.60 13.71 8.47
N GLN A 75 -0.36 12.40 8.65
CA GLN A 75 -0.57 11.41 7.58
C GLN A 75 -2.06 11.14 7.38
N ILE A 76 -2.57 11.42 6.19
CA ILE A 76 -4.00 11.26 5.88
C ILE A 76 -4.27 10.04 5.02
N ALA A 77 -3.43 9.78 4.01
CA ALA A 77 -3.67 8.71 3.05
C ALA A 77 -3.74 7.34 3.73
N PHE A 78 -4.76 6.55 3.39
CA PHE A 78 -5.01 5.20 3.87
C PHE A 78 -5.28 5.06 5.38
N ILE A 79 -5.53 6.15 6.10
CA ILE A 79 -5.90 6.12 7.51
C ILE A 79 -7.41 6.35 7.67
N PRO A 80 -8.11 5.53 8.50
CA PRO A 80 -9.56 5.66 8.67
C PRO A 80 -9.96 7.03 9.17
N ARG A 81 -11.08 7.55 8.65
CA ARG A 81 -11.72 8.81 9.08
C ARG A 81 -10.91 10.09 8.88
N ARG A 82 -9.73 10.02 8.25
CA ARG A 82 -8.95 11.22 7.91
C ARG A 82 -9.31 11.70 6.50
N ARG A 83 -9.48 13.01 6.33
CA ARG A 83 -9.90 13.63 5.06
C ARG A 83 -8.76 14.46 4.48
N GLY A 84 -8.51 14.30 3.18
CA GLY A 84 -7.47 15.05 2.47
C GLY A 84 -7.67 16.58 2.50
N VAL A 85 -8.92 17.02 2.66
CA VAL A 85 -9.28 18.44 2.76
C VAL A 85 -8.59 19.10 3.96
N ASP A 86 -8.45 18.39 5.08
CA ASP A 86 -7.87 18.95 6.31
C ASP A 86 -6.41 19.39 6.07
N ASN A 87 -5.62 18.61 5.31
CA ASN A 87 -4.24 18.98 4.94
C ASN A 87 -4.20 20.13 3.93
N VAL A 88 -5.16 20.20 3.02
CA VAL A 88 -5.25 21.31 2.07
C VAL A 88 -5.49 22.63 2.82
N VAL A 89 -6.39 22.64 3.79
CA VAL A 89 -6.67 23.82 4.64
C VAL A 89 -5.42 24.22 5.43
N ILE A 90 -4.72 23.25 6.04
CA ILE A 90 -3.47 23.53 6.77
C ILE A 90 -2.42 24.14 5.83
N ALA A 91 -2.24 23.56 4.64
CA ALA A 91 -1.28 24.07 3.66
C ALA A 91 -1.62 25.50 3.21
N GLN A 92 -2.91 25.79 2.92
CA GLN A 92 -3.37 27.13 2.57
C GLN A 92 -3.12 28.13 3.70
N GLN A 93 -3.40 27.72 4.94
CA GLN A 93 -3.20 28.57 6.11
C GLN A 93 -1.70 28.87 6.36
N LEU A 94 -0.82 27.89 6.16
CA LEU A 94 0.62 28.09 6.21
C LEU A 94 1.11 29.07 5.16
N ILE A 95 0.69 28.90 3.89
CA ILE A 95 1.07 29.80 2.78
C ILE A 95 0.57 31.22 3.07
N TYR A 96 -0.69 31.37 3.51
CA TYR A 96 -1.26 32.69 3.85
C TYR A 96 -0.48 33.35 5.01
N THR A 97 -0.12 32.58 6.03
CA THR A 97 0.65 33.12 7.17
C THR A 97 2.03 33.57 6.72
N MET A 98 2.72 32.78 5.88
CA MET A 98 4.02 33.14 5.33
C MET A 98 3.97 34.42 4.49
N ASP A 99 2.92 34.62 3.68
CA ASP A 99 2.72 35.82 2.86
C ASP A 99 2.49 37.09 3.73
N LYS A 100 1.90 36.94 4.90
CA LYS A 100 1.65 38.04 5.84
C LYS A 100 2.83 38.36 6.78
N MET A 101 3.78 37.48 6.89
CA MET A 101 4.95 37.70 7.74
C MET A 101 5.83 38.83 7.20
N LYS A 102 5.98 39.88 8.00
CA LYS A 102 6.87 41.01 7.70
C LYS A 102 8.14 40.88 8.54
N GLY A 103 9.29 40.68 7.91
CA GLY A 103 10.57 40.56 8.61
C GLY A 103 11.73 40.48 7.62
N LYS A 104 12.96 40.42 8.16
CA LYS A 104 14.18 40.20 7.39
C LYS A 104 14.43 38.73 7.03
N GLU A 105 13.70 37.82 7.67
CA GLU A 105 13.78 36.38 7.45
C GLU A 105 12.73 35.95 6.44
N GLY A 106 13.14 35.18 5.41
CA GLY A 106 12.28 34.61 4.41
C GLY A 106 11.90 33.17 4.78
N TYR A 107 10.70 32.76 4.40
CA TYR A 107 10.21 31.37 4.55
C TYR A 107 10.11 30.70 3.19
N MET A 108 10.36 29.41 3.15
CA MET A 108 10.27 28.62 1.92
C MET A 108 9.42 27.37 2.18
N THR A 109 8.48 27.08 1.29
CA THR A 109 7.72 25.83 1.30
C THR A 109 8.23 24.92 0.18
N MET A 110 8.55 23.67 0.53
CA MET A 110 9.01 22.67 -0.42
C MET A 110 7.98 21.54 -0.52
N LYS A 111 7.47 21.27 -1.73
CA LYS A 111 6.64 20.10 -2.01
C LYS A 111 7.51 18.97 -2.55
N ILE A 112 7.56 17.86 -1.81
CA ILE A 112 8.30 16.67 -2.21
C ILE A 112 7.29 15.63 -2.73
N ASP A 113 7.53 15.10 -3.94
CA ASP A 113 6.77 14.01 -4.53
C ASP A 113 7.71 12.83 -4.83
N LEU A 114 7.37 11.67 -4.27
CA LEU A 114 8.17 10.45 -4.43
C LEU A 114 7.62 9.63 -5.60
N GLU A 115 8.31 9.65 -6.73
CA GLU A 115 7.96 8.82 -7.87
C GLU A 115 8.01 7.33 -7.49
N LYS A 116 6.90 6.61 -7.76
CA LYS A 116 6.77 5.16 -7.51
C LYS A 116 7.11 4.76 -6.07
N ALA A 117 6.65 5.50 -5.09
CA ALA A 117 6.98 5.31 -3.68
C ALA A 117 6.78 3.85 -3.22
N TYR A 118 5.71 3.18 -3.65
CA TYR A 118 5.44 1.78 -3.29
C TYR A 118 6.44 0.79 -3.91
N ASP A 119 6.91 1.05 -5.13
CA ASP A 119 7.86 0.16 -5.82
C ASP A 119 9.28 0.27 -5.26
N ARG A 120 9.56 1.33 -4.50
CA ARG A 120 10.87 1.60 -3.88
C ARG A 120 10.97 1.16 -2.42
N LEU A 121 9.88 0.68 -1.83
CA LEU A 121 9.89 0.18 -0.45
C LEU A 121 10.58 -1.19 -0.38
N GLU A 122 11.63 -1.27 0.43
CA GLU A 122 12.29 -2.54 0.74
C GLU A 122 11.49 -3.34 1.78
N TRP A 123 11.30 -4.62 1.55
CA TRP A 123 10.59 -5.50 2.50
C TRP A 123 11.29 -5.61 3.85
N SER A 124 12.62 -5.51 3.85
CA SER A 124 13.44 -5.44 5.07
C SER A 124 13.09 -4.25 5.95
N PHE A 125 12.86 -3.09 5.34
CA PHE A 125 12.42 -1.88 6.05
C PHE A 125 11.02 -2.07 6.63
N VAL A 126 10.06 -2.57 5.83
CA VAL A 126 8.69 -2.83 6.30
C VAL A 126 8.71 -3.80 7.49
N HIS A 127 9.51 -4.86 7.41
CA HIS A 127 9.66 -5.84 8.49
C HIS A 127 10.14 -5.16 9.78
N LYS A 128 11.21 -4.36 9.72
CA LYS A 128 11.76 -3.63 10.88
C LYS A 128 10.76 -2.65 11.49
N VAL A 129 10.00 -1.92 10.66
CA VAL A 129 8.96 -0.99 11.12
C VAL A 129 7.85 -1.73 11.87
N LEU A 130 7.37 -2.86 11.34
CA LEU A 130 6.36 -3.67 12.01
C LEU A 130 6.87 -4.23 13.35
N GLN A 131 8.14 -4.62 13.43
CA GLN A 131 8.77 -5.03 14.69
C GLN A 131 8.84 -3.87 15.69
N ALA A 132 9.24 -2.68 15.25
CA ALA A 132 9.30 -1.48 16.09
C ALA A 132 7.93 -1.08 16.64
N PHE A 133 6.85 -1.36 15.92
CA PHE A 133 5.47 -1.19 16.39
C PHE A 133 4.95 -2.36 17.22
N TRP A 134 5.78 -3.31 17.63
CA TRP A 134 5.44 -4.45 18.49
C TRP A 134 4.35 -5.37 17.92
N PHE A 135 4.25 -5.47 16.59
CA PHE A 135 3.34 -6.45 15.99
C PHE A 135 3.81 -7.88 16.29
N PRO A 136 2.88 -8.83 16.57
CA PRO A 136 3.21 -10.23 16.80
C PRO A 136 3.96 -10.83 15.60
N TYR A 137 4.96 -11.66 15.85
CA TYR A 137 5.81 -12.24 14.81
C TYR A 137 5.02 -12.96 13.69
N ASN A 138 3.99 -13.76 14.06
CA ASN A 138 3.15 -14.45 13.08
C ASN A 138 2.40 -13.47 12.17
N LEU A 139 1.97 -12.31 12.70
CA LEU A 139 1.31 -11.28 11.92
C LEU A 139 2.27 -10.59 10.96
N ILE A 140 3.48 -10.25 11.42
CA ILE A 140 4.55 -9.71 10.58
C ILE A 140 4.85 -10.65 9.43
N LYS A 141 5.04 -11.94 9.72
CA LYS A 141 5.31 -12.98 8.73
C LYS A 141 4.19 -13.08 7.69
N LEU A 142 2.93 -13.03 8.12
CA LEU A 142 1.77 -13.02 7.23
C LEU A 142 1.74 -11.78 6.33
N ILE A 143 1.97 -10.58 6.88
CA ILE A 143 2.03 -9.33 6.12
C ILE A 143 3.11 -9.41 5.06
N ILE A 144 4.32 -9.78 5.44
CA ILE A 144 5.45 -9.91 4.51
C ILE A 144 5.14 -10.96 3.43
N SER A 145 4.55 -12.10 3.79
CA SER A 145 4.11 -13.11 2.82
C SER A 145 3.07 -12.57 1.83
N CYS A 146 2.18 -11.67 2.25
CA CYS A 146 1.22 -11.04 1.35
C CYS A 146 1.89 -10.09 0.34
N ILE A 147 2.85 -9.26 0.79
CA ILE A 147 3.44 -8.22 -0.05
C ILE A 147 4.61 -8.72 -0.91
N SER A 148 5.29 -9.80 -0.52
CA SER A 148 6.41 -10.41 -1.25
C SER A 148 5.96 -11.44 -2.27
N THR A 149 4.90 -11.16 -3.01
CA THR A 149 4.27 -12.09 -3.97
C THR A 149 5.18 -12.40 -5.15
N SER A 150 5.20 -13.67 -5.58
CA SER A 150 5.79 -14.04 -6.86
C SER A 150 4.88 -13.57 -8.02
N LEU A 151 5.40 -12.67 -8.84
CA LEU A 151 4.69 -12.11 -9.98
C LEU A 151 4.82 -13.04 -11.20
N LYS A 152 3.69 -13.39 -11.86
CA LYS A 152 3.69 -14.04 -13.16
C LYS A 152 3.18 -13.06 -14.21
N LEU A 153 4.03 -12.72 -15.17
CA LEU A 153 3.65 -11.92 -16.33
C LEU A 153 2.86 -12.80 -17.30
N THR A 154 1.62 -12.41 -17.59
CA THR A 154 0.83 -13.04 -18.65
C THR A 154 0.90 -12.14 -19.89
N SER A 155 1.66 -12.57 -20.88
CA SER A 155 1.59 -12.00 -22.25
C SER A 155 0.37 -12.57 -22.93
N LYS A 156 -0.73 -11.85 -22.99
CA LYS A 156 -1.83 -12.19 -23.86
C LYS A 156 -1.50 -11.61 -25.24
N LYS A 157 -1.02 -12.44 -26.19
CA LYS A 157 -1.07 -12.08 -27.61
C LYS A 157 -2.54 -11.85 -27.94
N ARG A 158 -2.89 -10.62 -28.35
CA ARG A 158 -4.16 -10.40 -29.07
C ARG A 158 -3.99 -11.10 -30.43
N VAL A 159 -4.86 -12.08 -30.69
CA VAL A 159 -5.15 -12.57 -32.04
C VAL A 159 -6.02 -11.51 -32.72
#